data_16fa1a5adb8fdcf7cd6dd6841aa8315f
#
_entry.id   16fa1a5adb8fdcf7cd6dd6841aa8315f
#
_cell.length_a   1.000
_cell.length_b   1.000
_cell.length_c   1.000
_cell.angle_alpha   90.00
_cell.angle_beta   90.00
_cell.angle_gamma   90.00
#
_symmetry.space_group_name_H-M   'P 1'
#
loop_
_entity.id
_entity.type
_entity.pdbx_description
1 polymer ?
#
loop_
_entity_poly.entity_id
_entity_poly.type
_entity_poly.pdbx_seq_one_letter_code
_entity_poly.pdbx_strand_id
1 'polypeptide(L)'
;MQLQLPEVIEVRGIRVLTTRQIADAYGTTKDKIIYNFHYNKGRYVLGKHYIEVAGEELRRLKRTCENQMSFKYAKSLYLWTEKGALLHAKSLNTDKAWEVYDYLVDFYFRAKDERKSPVTMETKE
;
A
#
# COMPACT_ATOMS: atom_id res chain seq x y z
N MET A 1 -17.58 12.45 -0.98
CA MET A 1 -16.13 12.39 -0.91
C MET A 1 -15.53 11.77 -2.14
N GLN A 2 -14.46 12.32 -2.61
CA GLN A 2 -13.82 11.83 -3.81
C GLN A 2 -12.57 11.07 -3.46
N LEU A 3 -12.48 9.82 -3.92
CA LEU A 3 -11.31 9.00 -3.67
C LEU A 3 -10.33 9.17 -4.83
N GLN A 4 -9.05 9.23 -4.49
CA GLN A 4 -8.02 9.37 -5.49
C GLN A 4 -7.11 8.16 -5.44
N LEU A 5 -6.71 7.70 -6.62
CA LEU A 5 -5.83 6.56 -6.72
C LEU A 5 -4.40 7.01 -6.40
N PRO A 6 -3.71 6.33 -5.48
CA PRO A 6 -2.32 6.70 -5.20
C PRO A 6 -1.42 6.44 -6.40
N GLU A 7 -0.25 7.08 -6.38
CA GLU A 7 0.77 6.78 -7.38
C GLU A 7 1.14 5.31 -7.28
N VAL A 8 1.21 4.63 -8.41
CA VAL A 8 1.50 3.20 -8.42
C VAL A 8 2.96 2.94 -8.07
N ILE A 9 3.16 2.09 -7.06
CA ILE A 9 4.49 1.62 -6.70
C ILE A 9 4.46 0.11 -6.77
N GLU A 10 5.35 -0.45 -7.58
CA GLU A 10 5.42 -1.89 -7.75
C GLU A 10 6.82 -2.35 -7.40
N VAL A 11 6.92 -3.31 -6.47
CA VAL A 11 8.21 -3.83 -6.04
C VAL A 11 8.08 -5.33 -5.98
N ARG A 12 9.07 -6.03 -6.54
CA ARG A 12 9.09 -7.48 -6.54
C ARG A 12 7.83 -8.08 -7.15
N GLY A 13 7.29 -7.38 -8.13
CA GLY A 13 6.13 -7.87 -8.87
C GLY A 13 4.78 -7.65 -8.21
N ILE A 14 4.73 -6.94 -7.08
CA ILE A 14 3.45 -6.66 -6.43
C ILE A 14 3.29 -5.17 -6.20
N ARG A 15 2.05 -4.74 -6.13
CA ARG A 15 1.75 -3.36 -5.83
C ARG A 15 1.77 -3.15 -4.32
N VAL A 16 2.40 -2.06 -3.92
CA VAL A 16 2.56 -1.74 -2.50
C VAL A 16 2.34 -0.25 -2.30
N LEU A 17 2.18 0.14 -1.05
CA LEU A 17 1.98 1.54 -0.69
C LEU A 17 2.95 1.94 0.39
N THR A 18 3.40 3.19 0.34
CA THR A 18 4.22 3.74 1.42
C THR A 18 3.34 4.06 2.63
N THR A 19 3.98 4.29 3.78
CA THR A 19 3.25 4.72 4.97
C THR A 19 2.50 6.01 4.71
N ARG A 20 3.11 6.93 3.98
CA ARG A 20 2.45 8.19 3.66
C ARG A 20 1.23 7.96 2.79
N GLN A 21 1.34 7.09 1.79
CA GLN A 21 0.21 6.83 0.93
C GLN A 21 -0.95 6.18 1.67
N ILE A 22 -0.64 5.25 2.58
CA ILE A 22 -1.68 4.65 3.42
C ILE A 22 -2.34 5.72 4.28
N ALA A 23 -1.53 6.57 4.91
CA ALA A 23 -2.08 7.61 5.79
C ALA A 23 -2.98 8.57 5.01
N ASP A 24 -2.50 9.02 3.85
CA ASP A 24 -3.28 9.97 3.05
C ASP A 24 -4.56 9.33 2.56
N ALA A 25 -4.50 8.08 2.11
CA ALA A 25 -5.68 7.41 1.57
C ALA A 25 -6.74 7.22 2.65
N TYR A 26 -6.31 6.80 3.85
CA TYR A 26 -7.27 6.53 4.92
C TYR A 26 -7.67 7.79 5.70
N GLY A 27 -7.09 8.93 5.36
CA GLY A 27 -7.45 10.18 6.03
C GLY A 27 -6.90 10.31 7.42
N THR A 28 -5.70 9.80 7.64
CA THR A 28 -5.06 9.87 8.94
C THR A 28 -3.63 10.34 8.75
N THR A 29 -2.78 10.19 9.77
CA THR A 29 -1.42 10.68 9.73
C THR A 29 -0.44 9.52 9.70
N LYS A 30 0.78 9.80 9.22
CA LYS A 30 1.85 8.80 9.27
C LYS A 30 2.08 8.32 10.69
N ASP A 31 2.05 9.24 11.64
CA ASP A 31 2.30 8.88 13.02
C ASP A 31 1.28 7.87 13.52
N LYS A 32 0.02 8.04 13.13
CA LYS A 32 -1.02 7.12 13.55
C LYS A 32 -0.80 5.73 12.94
N ILE A 33 -0.41 5.69 11.67
CA ILE A 33 -0.12 4.41 11.01
C ILE A 33 1.04 3.72 11.70
N ILE A 34 2.11 4.47 11.97
CA ILE A 34 3.28 3.91 12.64
C ILE A 34 2.93 3.44 14.04
N TYR A 35 2.15 4.23 14.77
CA TYR A 35 1.72 3.84 16.10
C TYR A 35 0.94 2.54 16.07
N ASN A 36 -0.02 2.42 15.15
CA ASN A 36 -0.83 1.21 15.06
C ASN A 36 0.03 0.00 14.71
N PHE A 37 1.01 0.20 13.84
CA PHE A 37 1.92 -0.88 13.48
C PHE A 37 2.68 -1.38 14.71
N HIS A 38 3.27 -0.46 15.46
CA HIS A 38 4.04 -0.86 16.63
C HIS A 38 3.16 -1.46 17.73
N TYR A 39 1.97 -0.91 17.91
CA TYR A 39 1.08 -1.41 18.92
C TYR A 39 0.61 -2.84 18.60
N ASN A 40 0.45 -3.14 17.31
CA ASN A 40 -0.04 -4.45 16.88
C ASN A 40 1.05 -5.26 16.19
N LYS A 41 2.30 -5.00 16.52
CA LYS A 41 3.41 -5.56 15.75
C LYS A 41 3.36 -7.07 15.60
N GLY A 42 2.87 -7.76 16.60
CA GLY A 42 2.78 -9.21 16.52
C GLY A 42 1.84 -9.74 15.45
N ARG A 43 0.97 -8.88 14.93
CA ARG A 43 0.04 -9.29 13.87
C ARG A 43 0.61 -9.06 12.48
N TYR A 44 1.69 -8.28 12.36
CA TYR A 44 2.28 -7.96 11.07
C TYR A 44 3.44 -8.89 10.78
N VAL A 45 3.42 -9.52 9.63
CA VAL A 45 4.46 -10.48 9.24
C VAL A 45 5.22 -9.93 8.04
N LEU A 46 6.53 -9.82 8.19
CA LEU A 46 7.38 -9.37 7.10
C LEU A 46 7.24 -10.32 5.91
N GLY A 47 7.06 -9.76 4.74
CA GLY A 47 6.87 -10.55 3.53
C GLY A 47 5.42 -10.83 3.23
N LYS A 48 4.54 -10.70 4.21
CA LYS A 48 3.12 -10.94 4.02
C LYS A 48 2.33 -9.64 4.09
N HIS A 49 2.55 -8.88 5.13
CA HIS A 49 1.82 -7.63 5.35
C HIS A 49 2.64 -6.42 4.93
N TYR A 50 3.94 -6.54 4.97
CA TYR A 50 4.83 -5.46 4.56
C TYR A 50 6.15 -6.04 4.09
N ILE A 51 6.87 -5.23 3.30
CA ILE A 51 8.22 -5.58 2.89
C ILE A 51 9.12 -4.42 3.25
N GLU A 52 10.40 -4.70 3.37
CA GLU A 52 11.37 -3.65 3.66
C GLU A 52 12.32 -3.55 2.49
N VAL A 53 12.53 -2.34 1.96
CA VAL A 53 13.46 -2.11 0.89
C VAL A 53 14.57 -1.21 1.38
N ALA A 54 15.78 -1.45 0.89
CA ALA A 54 16.95 -0.68 1.30
C ALA A 54 17.99 -0.80 0.18
N GLY A 55 19.11 -0.11 0.32
CA GLY A 55 20.21 -0.24 -0.60
C GLY A 55 19.84 0.05 -2.04
N GLU A 56 20.31 -0.78 -2.93
CA GLU A 56 20.11 -0.57 -4.35
C GLU A 56 18.63 -0.63 -4.75
N GLU A 57 17.88 -1.53 -4.14
CA GLU A 57 16.45 -1.62 -4.44
C GLU A 57 15.75 -0.31 -4.10
N LEU A 58 16.10 0.29 -2.97
CA LEU A 58 15.50 1.57 -2.59
C LEU A 58 15.96 2.68 -3.54
N ARG A 59 17.22 2.65 -3.93
CA ARG A 59 17.70 3.65 -4.87
C ARG A 59 16.98 3.58 -6.21
N ARG A 60 16.71 2.37 -6.70
CA ARG A 60 15.96 2.23 -7.93
C ARG A 60 14.54 2.76 -7.76
N LEU A 61 13.94 2.47 -6.62
CA LEU A 61 12.59 2.96 -6.35
C LEU A 61 12.55 4.48 -6.35
N LYS A 62 13.53 5.11 -5.72
CA LYS A 62 13.59 6.56 -5.67
C LYS A 62 13.70 7.18 -7.07
N ARG A 63 14.37 6.48 -7.99
CA ARG A 63 14.50 6.99 -9.36
C ARG A 63 13.22 6.87 -10.17
N THR A 64 12.38 5.88 -9.83
CA THR A 64 11.19 5.63 -10.63
C THR A 64 9.92 6.29 -10.12
N CYS A 65 9.92 6.73 -8.86
CA CYS A 65 8.75 7.37 -8.29
C CYS A 65 8.81 8.86 -8.53
N GLU A 66 7.71 9.41 -9.02
CA GLU A 66 7.67 10.84 -9.29
C GLU A 66 7.61 11.65 -8.01
N ASN A 67 6.86 11.15 -7.03
CA ASN A 67 6.70 11.89 -5.79
C ASN A 67 7.48 11.21 -4.68
N GLN A 68 8.79 11.37 -4.73
CA GLN A 68 9.67 10.68 -3.81
C GLN A 68 10.05 11.48 -2.56
N MET A 69 9.42 12.66 -2.40
CA MET A 69 9.82 13.53 -1.30
C MET A 69 9.61 12.90 0.06
N SER A 70 8.56 12.08 0.19
CA SER A 70 8.23 11.51 1.49
C SER A 70 9.27 10.51 1.98
N PHE A 71 10.15 10.01 1.09
CA PHE A 71 11.19 9.07 1.50
C PHE A 71 12.54 9.37 0.88
N LYS A 72 12.74 10.61 0.45
CA LYS A 72 13.97 11.00 -0.24
C LYS A 72 15.23 10.69 0.56
N TYR A 73 15.18 10.89 1.85
CA TYR A 73 16.35 10.69 2.70
C TYR A 73 16.34 9.39 3.49
N ALA A 74 15.36 8.55 3.25
CA ALA A 74 15.26 7.30 3.99
C ALA A 74 16.38 6.34 3.59
N LYS A 75 16.89 5.59 4.55
CA LYS A 75 17.88 4.56 4.29
C LYS A 75 17.23 3.20 4.13
N SER A 76 16.03 3.05 4.66
CA SER A 76 15.20 1.88 4.41
C SER A 76 13.76 2.35 4.45
N LEU A 77 12.87 1.54 3.93
CA LEU A 77 11.49 1.93 3.78
C LEU A 77 10.60 0.72 3.91
N TYR A 78 9.56 0.83 4.72
CA TYR A 78 8.53 -0.20 4.79
C TYR A 78 7.48 0.12 3.75
N LEU A 79 7.08 -0.90 3.00
CA LEU A 79 6.03 -0.77 2.00
C LEU A 79 4.95 -1.79 2.33
N TRP A 80 3.70 -1.36 2.24
CA TRP A 80 2.58 -2.14 2.71
C TRP A 80 1.91 -2.87 1.55
N THR A 81 1.67 -4.16 1.74
CA THR A 81 0.98 -4.98 0.75
C THR A 81 -0.52 -4.81 0.93
N GLU A 82 -1.29 -5.48 0.07
CA GLU A 82 -2.74 -5.47 0.21
C GLU A 82 -3.15 -5.97 1.60
N LYS A 83 -2.51 -7.02 2.09
CA LYS A 83 -2.85 -7.56 3.40
C LYS A 83 -2.44 -6.61 4.52
N GLY A 84 -1.35 -5.88 4.32
CA GLY A 84 -0.95 -4.86 5.27
C GLY A 84 -1.93 -3.71 5.32
N ALA A 85 -2.42 -3.30 4.13
CA ALA A 85 -3.42 -2.24 4.07
C ALA A 85 -4.69 -2.66 4.81
N LEU A 86 -5.06 -3.94 4.72
CA LEU A 86 -6.22 -4.44 5.44
C LEU A 86 -6.04 -4.31 6.96
N LEU A 87 -4.86 -4.68 7.46
CA LEU A 87 -4.63 -4.59 8.90
C LEU A 87 -4.70 -3.15 9.38
N HIS A 88 -4.22 -2.21 8.57
CA HIS A 88 -4.33 -0.80 8.94
C HIS A 88 -5.78 -0.34 8.94
N ALA A 89 -6.58 -0.79 7.96
CA ALA A 89 -8.00 -0.45 7.95
C ALA A 89 -8.70 -0.99 9.19
N LYS A 90 -8.35 -2.21 9.59
CA LYS A 90 -8.94 -2.80 10.81
C LYS A 90 -8.54 -2.02 12.04
N SER A 91 -7.29 -1.57 12.11
CA SER A 91 -6.84 -0.80 13.27
C SER A 91 -7.56 0.52 13.40
N LEU A 92 -7.77 1.20 12.27
CA LEU A 92 -8.48 2.49 12.28
C LEU A 92 -9.97 2.29 12.51
N ASN A 93 -10.51 1.25 11.91
CA ASN A 93 -11.90 0.82 12.10
C ASN A 93 -12.91 1.95 11.93
N THR A 94 -12.74 2.73 10.88
CA THR A 94 -13.69 3.78 10.52
C THR A 94 -14.38 3.40 9.22
N ASP A 95 -15.56 3.96 8.99
CA ASP A 95 -16.25 3.71 7.73
C ASP A 95 -15.38 4.12 6.55
N LYS A 96 -14.69 5.25 6.69
CA LYS A 96 -13.83 5.72 5.63
C LYS A 96 -12.71 4.73 5.32
N ALA A 97 -12.09 4.19 6.37
CA ALA A 97 -10.98 3.26 6.16
C ALA A 97 -11.46 2.00 5.43
N TRP A 98 -12.62 1.48 5.82
CA TRP A 98 -13.15 0.30 5.15
C TRP A 98 -13.52 0.58 3.70
N GLU A 99 -14.11 1.73 3.44
CA GLU A 99 -14.48 2.12 2.09
C GLU A 99 -13.23 2.30 1.21
N VAL A 100 -12.22 2.94 1.76
CA VAL A 100 -10.97 3.15 1.02
C VAL A 100 -10.27 1.83 0.76
N TYR A 101 -10.28 0.92 1.74
CA TYR A 101 -9.66 -0.38 1.53
C TYR A 101 -10.30 -1.11 0.36
N ASP A 102 -11.64 -1.13 0.27
CA ASP A 102 -12.32 -1.76 -0.85
C ASP A 102 -11.92 -1.11 -2.16
N TYR A 103 -11.84 0.21 -2.18
CA TYR A 103 -11.43 0.94 -3.37
C TYR A 103 -10.01 0.56 -3.80
N LEU A 104 -9.11 0.46 -2.83
CA LEU A 104 -7.72 0.10 -3.13
C LEU A 104 -7.61 -1.33 -3.67
N VAL A 105 -8.40 -2.24 -3.14
CA VAL A 105 -8.39 -3.61 -3.64
C VAL A 105 -8.81 -3.63 -5.10
N ASP A 106 -9.90 -2.94 -5.40
CA ASP A 106 -10.46 -2.99 -6.75
C ASP A 106 -9.61 -2.24 -7.78
N PHE A 107 -9.09 -1.09 -7.40
CA PHE A 107 -8.48 -0.20 -8.38
C PHE A 107 -6.98 0.01 -8.23
N TYR A 108 -6.40 -0.47 -7.18
CA TYR A 108 -4.96 -0.34 -6.98
C TYR A 108 -4.27 -1.69 -6.92
N PHE A 109 -4.63 -2.50 -5.94
CA PHE A 109 -3.89 -3.74 -5.72
C PHE A 109 -4.14 -4.78 -6.79
N ARG A 110 -5.34 -4.87 -7.31
CA ARG A 110 -5.73 -5.91 -8.26
C ARG A 110 -5.97 -5.45 -9.69
N ALA A 111 -5.85 -4.16 -9.92
CA ALA A 111 -6.10 -3.65 -11.27
C ALA A 111 -5.17 -4.27 -12.29
N LYS A 112 -3.93 -4.53 -11.90
CA LYS A 112 -2.96 -5.14 -12.78
C LYS A 112 -3.42 -6.51 -13.24
N ASP A 113 -4.00 -7.29 -12.34
CA ASP A 113 -4.47 -8.62 -12.70
C ASP A 113 -5.61 -8.56 -13.68
N GLU A 114 -6.50 -7.62 -13.51
CA GLU A 114 -7.61 -7.46 -14.43
C GLU A 114 -7.13 -7.16 -15.83
N ARG A 115 -6.11 -6.32 -15.95
CA ARG A 115 -5.59 -6.00 -17.26
C ARG A 115 -4.91 -7.17 -17.92
N LYS A 116 -4.36 -8.07 -17.15
CA LYS A 116 -3.67 -9.21 -17.70
C LYS A 116 -4.61 -10.32 -18.09
N SER A 117 -5.79 -10.34 -17.53
CA SER A 117 -6.71 -11.43 -17.73
C SER A 117 -7.99 -10.97 -18.34
N PRO A 118 -7.94 -10.44 -19.52
CA PRO A 118 -9.12 -9.91 -20.12
C PRO A 118 -10.13 -10.97 -20.37
N VAL A 119 -9.66 -12.15 -20.59
CA VAL A 119 -10.55 -13.18 -20.88
C VAL A 119 -11.22 -13.74 -19.72
N THR A 120 -10.51 -13.65 -18.65
CA THR A 120 -10.98 -14.21 -17.48
C THR A 120 -12.31 -13.84 -17.12
N MET A 121 -12.56 -12.77 -17.44
CA MET A 121 -13.71 -12.34 -17.11
C MET A 121 -14.72 -12.89 -17.80
N GLU A 122 -14.40 -13.31 -18.68
CA GLU A 122 -15.24 -13.78 -19.29
C GLU A 122 -15.59 -14.93 -18.99
N THR A 123 -15.11 -15.27 -18.52
CA THR A 123 -15.27 -16.36 -18.14
C THR A 123 -16.14 -16.50 -17.24
N LYS A 124 -16.46 -16.07 -16.91
CA LYS A 124 -17.04 -16.17 -16.12
C LYS A 124 -18.07 -16.07 -16.27
N GLU A 125 -18.16 -15.89 -16.77
CA GLU A 125 -18.74 -15.95 -17.09
C GLU A 125 -19.09 -16.39 -17.20
#